data_2fd41d13c2a4e9aa2423817977aac6e1
#
_entry.id   2fd41d13c2a4e9aa2423817977aac6e1
#
_cell.length_a   1.000
_cell.length_b   1.000
_cell.length_c   1.000
_cell.angle_alpha   90.00
_cell.angle_beta   90.00
_cell.angle_gamma   90.00
#
_symmetry.space_group_name_H-M   'P 1'
#
loop_
_entity.id
_entity.type
_entity.pdbx_description
1 polymer ?
#
loop_
_entity_poly.entity_id
_entity_poly.type
_entity_poly.pdbx_seq_one_letter_code
_entity_poly.pdbx_strand_id
1 'polypeptide(L)'
;MMASSPVAGHGTLVYPMSRVYRVYESNPENPAFELARDAIAIDGTGSYYSWNEVSRNIPEAVRAGLPPGYDYSPWAPDGQLASGGRIHREDFARTYRGLDQVSPQWPATSVAAGETIEVDFFATAPHDPSVWDVWMTTNDWRPELALTWDRMEYLGRPEVRFSENHYYFDLEIPAGRRGRQVLWVAWQRDDPVGEVFFSTSDLLVTSGEVSGLFIRADSNGDGTVDISDPVQSLQALFVARAGVSCVSALDANDDGVVDLSDPIYTLAFLFQGGTAPGAPFPACGEDPTDAAPEDCEVSQAGC
;
A
#
# COMPACT_ATOMS: atom_id res chain seq x y z
N MET A 1 -2.61 -26.19 40.79
CA MET A 1 -2.12 -25.31 39.75
C MET A 1 -3.17 -25.36 38.63
N MET A 2 -3.99 -24.33 38.48
CA MET A 2 -4.87 -24.21 37.34
C MET A 2 -4.01 -23.81 36.15
N ALA A 3 -3.93 -24.65 35.15
CA ALA A 3 -3.35 -24.29 33.88
C ALA A 3 -4.23 -23.18 33.30
N SER A 4 -3.72 -21.95 33.24
CA SER A 4 -4.36 -20.90 32.46
C SER A 4 -4.37 -21.38 31.01
N SER A 5 -5.56 -21.51 30.43
CA SER A 5 -5.65 -21.69 28.98
C SER A 5 -4.87 -20.54 28.32
N PRO A 6 -4.02 -20.82 27.33
CA PRO A 6 -3.35 -19.74 26.61
C PRO A 6 -4.45 -18.84 26.02
N VAL A 7 -4.47 -17.59 26.44
CA VAL A 7 -5.33 -16.58 25.81
C VAL A 7 -4.79 -16.40 24.40
N ALA A 8 -5.58 -16.77 23.39
CA ALA A 8 -5.22 -16.55 22.00
C ALA A 8 -5.07 -15.03 21.77
N GLY A 9 -3.98 -14.59 21.18
CA GLY A 9 -3.85 -13.22 20.70
C GLY A 9 -4.80 -13.01 19.53
N HIS A 10 -5.28 -11.80 19.27
CA HIS A 10 -6.06 -11.48 18.07
C HIS A 10 -5.92 -9.99 17.73
N GLY A 11 -5.66 -9.69 16.48
CA GLY A 11 -5.57 -8.30 16.05
C GLY A 11 -5.10 -8.12 14.61
N THR A 12 -5.10 -6.87 14.15
CA THR A 12 -4.55 -6.44 12.86
C THR A 12 -4.27 -4.94 12.84
N LEU A 13 -3.54 -4.46 11.83
CA LEU A 13 -3.34 -3.04 11.59
C LEU A 13 -4.66 -2.34 11.23
N VAL A 14 -4.96 -1.27 11.95
CA VAL A 14 -6.06 -0.33 11.65
C VAL A 14 -5.52 0.96 11.02
N TYR A 15 -4.24 1.27 11.25
CA TYR A 15 -3.51 2.31 10.52
C TYR A 15 -2.02 1.96 10.36
N PRO A 16 -1.47 1.99 9.14
CA PRO A 16 -2.19 2.00 7.86
C PRO A 16 -3.10 0.78 7.77
N MET A 17 -4.33 1.00 7.27
CA MET A 17 -5.37 -0.02 7.35
C MET A 17 -5.02 -1.28 6.53
N SER A 18 -5.02 -2.44 7.18
CA SER A 18 -4.73 -3.72 6.54
C SER A 18 -5.82 -4.15 5.55
N ARG A 19 -5.45 -4.96 4.54
CA ARG A 19 -6.40 -5.51 3.55
C ARG A 19 -7.57 -6.23 4.24
N VAL A 20 -7.28 -7.07 5.23
CA VAL A 20 -8.33 -7.82 5.93
C VAL A 20 -9.31 -6.88 6.65
N TYR A 21 -8.80 -5.83 7.30
CA TYR A 21 -9.64 -4.88 8.02
C TYR A 21 -10.44 -3.99 7.05
N ARG A 22 -9.86 -3.63 5.89
CA ARG A 22 -10.59 -2.93 4.81
C ARG A 22 -11.77 -3.73 4.29
N VAL A 23 -11.60 -5.04 4.09
CA VAL A 23 -12.71 -5.92 3.67
C VAL A 23 -13.79 -5.98 4.75
N TYR A 24 -13.41 -6.07 6.02
CA TYR A 24 -14.34 -6.04 7.15
C TYR A 24 -15.11 -4.71 7.22
N GLU A 25 -14.41 -3.57 7.21
CA GLU A 25 -15.02 -2.24 7.28
C GLU A 25 -15.89 -1.92 6.04
N SER A 26 -15.65 -2.58 4.91
CA SER A 26 -16.46 -2.43 3.70
C SER A 26 -17.83 -3.11 3.78
N ASN A 27 -18.19 -3.71 4.92
CA ASN A 27 -19.40 -4.51 5.14
C ASN A 27 -19.39 -5.84 4.36
N PRO A 28 -18.97 -6.98 4.98
CA PRO A 28 -18.87 -8.26 4.31
C PRO A 28 -20.17 -8.78 3.67
N GLU A 29 -21.35 -8.32 4.11
CA GLU A 29 -22.63 -8.70 3.49
C GLU A 29 -22.96 -7.86 2.22
N ASN A 30 -22.33 -6.68 2.05
CA ASN A 30 -22.52 -5.82 0.90
C ASN A 30 -21.26 -4.99 0.65
N PRO A 31 -20.16 -5.60 0.14
CA PRO A 31 -18.86 -4.95 0.08
C PRO A 31 -18.80 -3.75 -0.88
N ALA A 32 -18.18 -2.67 -0.40
CA ALA A 32 -18.16 -1.38 -1.10
C ALA A 32 -17.29 -1.39 -2.37
N PHE A 33 -16.27 -2.26 -2.46
CA PHE A 33 -15.35 -2.31 -3.60
C PHE A 33 -15.16 -3.74 -4.15
N GLU A 34 -14.71 -3.84 -5.40
CA GLU A 34 -14.67 -5.09 -6.17
C GLU A 34 -13.79 -6.15 -5.50
N LEU A 35 -12.55 -5.82 -5.14
CA LEU A 35 -11.64 -6.78 -4.51
C LEU A 35 -12.16 -7.32 -3.18
N ALA A 36 -12.96 -6.55 -2.43
CA ALA A 36 -13.64 -7.07 -1.24
C ALA A 36 -14.73 -8.09 -1.60
N ARG A 37 -15.50 -7.82 -2.67
CA ARG A 37 -16.50 -8.79 -3.16
C ARG A 37 -15.86 -10.10 -3.58
N ASP A 38 -14.76 -10.01 -4.33
CA ASP A 38 -14.01 -11.18 -4.80
C ASP A 38 -13.38 -11.94 -3.64
N ALA A 39 -12.79 -11.23 -2.68
CA ALA A 39 -12.22 -11.82 -1.49
C ALA A 39 -13.28 -12.61 -0.68
N ILE A 40 -14.46 -12.04 -0.51
CA ILE A 40 -15.57 -12.70 0.18
C ILE A 40 -16.12 -13.88 -0.63
N ALA A 41 -16.17 -13.77 -1.96
CA ALA A 41 -16.56 -14.89 -2.83
C ALA A 41 -15.58 -16.08 -2.71
N ILE A 42 -14.29 -15.81 -2.51
CA ILE A 42 -13.24 -16.83 -2.33
C ILE A 42 -13.30 -17.46 -0.94
N ASP A 43 -13.38 -16.66 0.12
CA ASP A 43 -13.16 -17.10 1.51
C ASP A 43 -14.44 -17.20 2.34
N GLY A 44 -15.51 -16.53 1.91
CA GLY A 44 -16.75 -16.37 2.66
C GLY A 44 -16.70 -15.25 3.70
N THR A 45 -17.88 -14.71 4.05
CA THR A 45 -18.02 -13.59 5.00
C THR A 45 -17.43 -13.89 6.38
N GLY A 46 -17.53 -15.15 6.84
CA GLY A 46 -17.02 -15.59 8.14
C GLY A 46 -15.52 -15.36 8.35
N SER A 47 -14.72 -15.40 7.28
CA SER A 47 -13.30 -15.08 7.34
C SER A 47 -13.09 -13.60 7.65
N TYR A 48 -13.89 -12.72 7.07
CA TYR A 48 -13.73 -11.28 7.24
C TYR A 48 -14.39 -10.73 8.49
N TYR A 49 -15.40 -11.40 9.05
CA TYR A 49 -15.85 -11.15 10.43
C TYR A 49 -14.81 -11.59 11.48
N SER A 50 -13.89 -12.49 11.10
CA SER A 50 -12.73 -12.88 11.90
C SER A 50 -11.45 -12.21 11.39
N TRP A 51 -11.54 -10.93 11.03
CA TRP A 51 -10.44 -10.12 10.50
C TRP A 51 -9.17 -10.13 11.38
N ASN A 52 -9.31 -10.42 12.66
CA ASN A 52 -8.26 -10.44 13.66
C ASN A 52 -7.53 -11.80 13.78
N GLU A 53 -7.78 -12.74 12.85
CA GLU A 53 -7.24 -14.12 12.92
C GLU A 53 -6.33 -14.50 11.73
N VAL A 54 -5.76 -13.55 10.99
CA VAL A 54 -4.73 -13.87 9.97
C VAL A 54 -3.45 -14.26 10.68
N SER A 55 -3.37 -15.51 11.14
CA SER A 55 -2.32 -15.96 12.07
C SER A 55 -1.81 -17.38 11.75
N ARG A 56 -0.62 -17.67 12.26
CA ARG A 56 0.02 -19.00 12.25
C ARG A 56 0.65 -19.29 13.60
N ASN A 57 0.67 -20.56 13.98
CA ASN A 57 1.45 -21.01 15.13
C ASN A 57 2.85 -21.41 14.64
N ILE A 58 3.87 -20.69 15.09
CA ILE A 58 5.27 -20.90 14.70
C ILE A 58 6.14 -21.04 15.97
N PRO A 59 5.98 -22.12 16.74
CA PRO A 59 6.79 -22.34 17.94
C PRO A 59 8.29 -22.47 17.62
N GLU A 60 8.65 -22.73 16.34
CA GLU A 60 10.03 -22.73 15.86
C GLU A 60 10.69 -21.35 16.01
N ALA A 61 9.95 -20.26 15.75
CA ALA A 61 10.47 -18.91 15.91
C ALA A 61 10.85 -18.61 17.37
N VAL A 62 10.01 -19.03 18.32
CA VAL A 62 10.27 -18.89 19.76
C VAL A 62 11.47 -19.74 20.18
N ARG A 63 11.54 -20.98 19.72
CA ARG A 63 12.69 -21.87 20.00
C ARG A 63 14.00 -21.33 19.40
N ALA A 64 13.93 -20.59 18.31
CA ALA A 64 15.08 -19.91 17.72
C ALA A 64 15.47 -18.61 18.45
N GLY A 65 14.70 -18.19 19.48
CA GLY A 65 14.95 -16.98 20.25
C GLY A 65 14.45 -15.71 19.59
N LEU A 66 13.47 -15.81 18.69
CA LEU A 66 12.82 -14.69 17.99
C LEU A 66 13.82 -13.69 17.39
N PRO A 67 14.74 -14.15 16.50
CA PRO A 67 15.70 -13.22 15.90
C PRO A 67 14.97 -12.14 15.10
N PRO A 68 15.46 -10.88 15.10
CA PRO A 68 14.92 -9.83 14.25
C PRO A 68 14.94 -10.25 12.77
N GLY A 69 13.82 -9.99 12.05
CA GLY A 69 13.70 -10.41 10.66
C GLY A 69 13.64 -11.94 10.48
N TYR A 70 12.98 -12.63 11.41
CA TYR A 70 12.77 -14.08 11.31
C TYR A 70 12.19 -14.46 9.94
N ASP A 71 12.67 -15.56 9.36
CA ASP A 71 12.18 -16.03 8.06
C ASP A 71 10.80 -16.66 8.20
N TYR A 72 9.77 -15.94 7.78
CA TYR A 72 8.37 -16.41 7.75
C TYR A 72 8.00 -17.08 6.42
N SER A 73 8.89 -17.16 5.43
CA SER A 73 8.58 -17.70 4.10
C SER A 73 8.05 -19.15 4.09
N PRO A 74 8.41 -20.03 5.03
CA PRO A 74 7.84 -21.38 5.08
C PRO A 74 6.34 -21.40 5.45
N TRP A 75 5.85 -20.36 6.13
CA TRP A 75 4.45 -20.26 6.62
C TRP A 75 3.61 -19.29 5.82
N ALA A 76 4.21 -18.24 5.30
CA ALA A 76 3.62 -17.25 4.40
C ALA A 76 4.46 -17.21 3.10
N PRO A 77 4.37 -18.22 2.22
CA PRO A 77 5.21 -18.30 1.03
C PRO A 77 4.85 -17.23 0.00
N ASP A 78 5.72 -17.10 -1.00
CA ASP A 78 5.51 -16.18 -2.13
C ASP A 78 4.12 -16.31 -2.72
N GLY A 79 3.47 -15.17 -2.95
CA GLY A 79 2.09 -15.08 -3.42
C GLY A 79 1.03 -15.35 -2.35
N GLN A 80 1.43 -15.58 -1.08
CA GLN A 80 0.52 -15.87 0.04
C GLN A 80 0.85 -15.04 1.29
N LEU A 81 1.56 -13.93 1.12
CA LEU A 81 1.99 -13.10 2.25
C LEU A 81 0.78 -12.46 2.95
N ALA A 82 -0.21 -11.98 2.18
CA ALA A 82 -1.35 -11.28 2.74
C ALA A 82 -2.33 -12.22 3.47
N SER A 83 -2.46 -13.47 3.01
CA SER A 83 -3.24 -14.51 3.69
C SER A 83 -2.52 -15.16 4.86
N GLY A 84 -1.21 -14.92 5.04
CA GLY A 84 -0.37 -15.66 6.00
C GLY A 84 -0.31 -17.16 5.70
N GLY A 85 -0.38 -17.55 4.40
CA GLY A 85 -0.42 -18.94 3.96
C GLY A 85 -1.71 -19.69 4.32
N ARG A 86 -2.77 -19.00 4.75
CA ARG A 86 -4.07 -19.62 5.11
C ARG A 86 -4.98 -19.68 3.88
N ILE A 87 -4.68 -20.59 2.95
CA ILE A 87 -5.36 -20.67 1.65
C ILE A 87 -6.19 -21.95 1.46
N HIS A 88 -6.01 -22.98 2.31
CA HIS A 88 -6.69 -24.28 2.19
C HIS A 88 -7.65 -24.50 3.35
N ARG A 89 -8.94 -24.80 3.05
CA ARG A 89 -9.96 -25.02 4.06
C ARG A 89 -9.82 -26.35 4.81
N GLU A 90 -9.13 -27.32 4.23
CA GLU A 90 -8.74 -28.56 4.87
C GLU A 90 -7.76 -28.38 6.04
N ASP A 91 -6.94 -27.33 5.97
CA ASP A 91 -5.93 -27.01 6.99
C ASP A 91 -6.43 -25.99 8.01
N PHE A 92 -7.37 -25.11 7.60
CA PHE A 92 -7.82 -23.97 8.39
C PHE A 92 -9.34 -23.83 8.37
N ALA A 93 -9.94 -23.61 9.54
CA ALA A 93 -11.38 -23.29 9.65
C ALA A 93 -11.77 -22.03 8.84
N ARG A 94 -10.82 -21.09 8.69
CA ARG A 94 -10.95 -19.86 7.91
C ARG A 94 -9.75 -19.66 7.03
N THR A 95 -9.99 -19.31 5.77
CA THR A 95 -8.97 -18.96 4.79
C THR A 95 -9.01 -17.46 4.50
N TYR A 96 -7.92 -16.92 4.00
CA TYR A 96 -7.79 -15.51 3.63
C TYR A 96 -7.15 -15.35 2.24
N ARG A 97 -7.31 -16.34 1.39
CA ARG A 97 -6.74 -16.39 0.04
C ARG A 97 -7.14 -15.17 -0.81
N GLY A 98 -8.35 -14.64 -0.57
CA GLY A 98 -8.83 -13.45 -1.26
C GLY A 98 -8.00 -12.19 -0.98
N LEU A 99 -7.19 -12.16 0.08
CA LEU A 99 -6.28 -11.05 0.35
C LEU A 99 -5.02 -11.06 -0.55
N ASP A 100 -4.70 -12.21 -1.16
CA ASP A 100 -3.54 -12.36 -2.05
C ASP A 100 -3.84 -11.94 -3.50
N GLN A 101 -5.00 -11.37 -3.78
CA GLN A 101 -5.36 -10.85 -5.11
C GLN A 101 -4.33 -9.82 -5.57
N VAL A 102 -3.81 -10.04 -6.77
CA VAL A 102 -2.86 -9.14 -7.44
C VAL A 102 -3.66 -8.06 -8.17
N SER A 103 -3.59 -6.82 -7.71
CA SER A 103 -4.33 -5.71 -8.30
C SER A 103 -3.80 -4.35 -7.85
N PRO A 104 -3.73 -3.36 -8.75
CA PRO A 104 -3.48 -1.96 -8.38
C PRO A 104 -4.67 -1.29 -7.67
N GLN A 105 -5.83 -1.94 -7.63
CA GLN A 105 -7.08 -1.36 -7.10
C GLN A 105 -7.30 -1.61 -5.60
N TRP A 106 -6.35 -2.22 -4.89
CA TRP A 106 -6.45 -2.27 -3.44
C TRP A 106 -6.46 -0.84 -2.88
N PRO A 107 -7.45 -0.46 -2.04
CA PRO A 107 -7.44 0.85 -1.42
C PRO A 107 -6.14 1.04 -0.61
N ALA A 108 -5.45 2.15 -0.82
CA ALA A 108 -4.17 2.44 -0.18
C ALA A 108 -4.30 3.57 0.85
N THR A 109 -3.39 3.61 1.80
CA THR A 109 -3.20 4.74 2.70
C THR A 109 -2.08 5.62 2.14
N SER A 110 -2.35 6.91 1.91
CA SER A 110 -1.32 7.86 1.45
C SER A 110 -0.38 8.18 2.60
N VAL A 111 0.93 8.12 2.33
CA VAL A 111 2.03 8.47 3.24
C VAL A 111 3.14 9.13 2.44
N ALA A 112 3.95 9.99 3.07
CA ALA A 112 5.07 10.62 2.38
C ALA A 112 6.38 9.83 2.58
N ALA A 113 7.24 9.79 1.56
CA ALA A 113 8.59 9.26 1.69
C ALA A 113 9.40 10.08 2.71
N GLY A 114 10.11 9.43 3.61
CA GLY A 114 10.84 10.08 4.71
C GLY A 114 9.97 10.54 5.88
N GLU A 115 8.64 10.41 5.79
CA GLU A 115 7.72 10.67 6.89
C GLU A 115 7.84 9.60 7.97
N THR A 116 7.66 10.00 9.22
CA THR A 116 7.43 9.07 10.33
C THR A 116 5.95 9.02 10.64
N ILE A 117 5.33 7.87 10.42
CA ILE A 117 3.93 7.63 10.76
C ILE A 117 3.82 6.88 12.09
N GLU A 118 2.78 7.16 12.88
CA GLU A 118 2.40 6.33 14.01
C GLU A 118 1.51 5.18 13.52
N VAL A 119 2.06 3.98 13.53
CA VAL A 119 1.31 2.76 13.16
C VAL A 119 0.41 2.35 14.32
N ASP A 120 -0.83 1.99 14.02
CA ASP A 120 -1.83 1.54 14.99
C ASP A 120 -2.28 0.11 14.68
N PHE A 121 -2.05 -0.78 15.63
CA PHE A 121 -2.51 -2.16 15.59
C PHE A 121 -3.55 -2.40 16.68
N PHE A 122 -4.78 -2.68 16.29
CA PHE A 122 -5.87 -3.02 17.21
C PHE A 122 -5.84 -4.50 17.58
N ALA A 123 -5.66 -4.79 18.85
CA ALA A 123 -5.67 -6.14 19.41
C ALA A 123 -6.94 -6.40 20.21
N THR A 124 -7.89 -7.15 19.67
CA THR A 124 -9.08 -7.57 20.42
C THR A 124 -8.75 -8.51 21.57
N ALA A 125 -7.58 -9.15 21.53
CA ALA A 125 -6.99 -9.92 22.61
C ALA A 125 -5.49 -9.64 22.64
N PRO A 126 -5.04 -8.63 23.41
CA PRO A 126 -3.62 -8.29 23.53
C PRO A 126 -2.82 -9.40 24.22
N HIS A 127 -1.53 -9.50 23.90
CA HIS A 127 -0.62 -10.48 24.46
C HIS A 127 0.80 -9.93 24.60
N ASP A 128 1.36 -10.07 25.79
CA ASP A 128 2.75 -9.82 26.12
C ASP A 128 3.34 -11.01 26.90
N PRO A 129 4.63 -11.32 26.74
CA PRO A 129 5.58 -10.67 25.84
C PRO A 129 5.35 -11.01 24.36
N SER A 130 5.68 -10.07 23.49
CA SER A 130 5.61 -10.24 22.04
C SER A 130 6.67 -9.39 21.33
N VAL A 131 6.97 -9.71 20.06
CA VAL A 131 7.88 -8.94 19.22
C VAL A 131 7.21 -8.57 17.91
N TRP A 132 7.69 -7.48 17.30
CA TRP A 132 7.13 -6.89 16.11
C TRP A 132 8.20 -6.78 15.04
N ASP A 133 7.97 -7.32 13.89
CA ASP A 133 8.87 -7.20 12.77
C ASP A 133 8.13 -6.58 11.58
N VAL A 134 8.81 -5.70 10.85
CA VAL A 134 8.21 -4.86 9.81
C VAL A 134 8.98 -5.01 8.50
N TRP A 135 8.26 -5.22 7.41
CA TRP A 135 8.79 -5.23 6.03
C TRP A 135 7.97 -4.30 5.15
N MET A 136 8.60 -3.83 4.09
CA MET A 136 7.94 -3.07 3.03
C MET A 136 8.45 -3.56 1.68
N THR A 137 7.61 -3.51 0.65
CA THR A 137 8.04 -3.81 -0.72
C THR A 137 9.13 -2.86 -1.18
N THR A 138 10.01 -3.34 -2.05
CA THR A 138 11.05 -2.55 -2.72
C THR A 138 10.49 -1.85 -3.96
N ASN A 139 11.19 -0.86 -4.51
CA ASN A 139 10.72 -0.09 -5.67
C ASN A 139 10.63 -0.88 -6.99
N ASP A 140 11.14 -2.09 -7.06
CA ASP A 140 10.98 -2.99 -8.20
C ASP A 140 9.74 -3.88 -8.13
N TRP A 141 9.04 -3.88 -6.98
CA TRP A 141 7.70 -4.45 -6.91
C TRP A 141 6.68 -3.54 -7.64
N ARG A 142 5.66 -4.16 -8.19
CA ARG A 142 4.53 -3.48 -8.86
C ARG A 142 3.23 -4.14 -8.40
N PRO A 143 2.11 -3.41 -8.29
CA PRO A 143 0.84 -3.95 -7.82
C PRO A 143 0.22 -5.01 -8.73
N GLU A 144 0.72 -5.16 -9.96
CA GLU A 144 0.38 -6.23 -10.90
C GLU A 144 1.19 -7.52 -10.66
N LEU A 145 2.08 -7.51 -9.65
CA LEU A 145 2.89 -8.67 -9.25
C LEU A 145 2.41 -9.21 -7.91
N ALA A 146 2.52 -10.51 -7.73
CA ALA A 146 2.34 -11.12 -6.42
C ALA A 146 3.36 -10.57 -5.41
N LEU A 147 2.98 -10.57 -4.13
CA LEU A 147 3.92 -10.29 -3.05
C LEU A 147 4.88 -11.46 -2.90
N THR A 148 6.18 -11.20 -2.97
CA THR A 148 7.26 -12.20 -2.85
C THR A 148 8.35 -11.70 -1.92
N TRP A 149 8.99 -12.59 -1.19
CA TRP A 149 10.00 -12.22 -0.19
C TRP A 149 11.25 -11.57 -0.80
N ASP A 150 11.60 -11.89 -2.04
CA ASP A 150 12.69 -11.26 -2.77
C ASP A 150 12.45 -9.77 -3.08
N ARG A 151 11.19 -9.31 -2.97
CA ARG A 151 10.79 -7.91 -3.13
C ARG A 151 10.33 -7.26 -1.81
N MET A 152 10.61 -7.89 -0.68
CA MET A 152 10.36 -7.32 0.64
C MET A 152 11.69 -6.91 1.29
N GLU A 153 11.76 -5.68 1.77
CA GLU A 153 12.87 -5.19 2.57
C GLU A 153 12.48 -5.18 4.05
N TYR A 154 13.34 -5.73 4.90
CA TYR A 154 13.15 -5.68 6.33
C TYR A 154 13.48 -4.29 6.88
N LEU A 155 12.49 -3.61 7.46
CA LEU A 155 12.64 -2.26 8.00
C LEU A 155 13.06 -2.24 9.47
N GLY A 156 12.92 -3.36 10.16
CA GLY A 156 13.36 -3.45 11.56
C GLY A 156 12.30 -3.92 12.54
N ARG A 157 12.68 -3.86 13.81
CA ARG A 157 11.83 -4.19 14.96
C ARG A 157 11.62 -2.91 15.76
N PRO A 158 10.43 -2.29 15.68
CA PRO A 158 10.14 -1.05 16.39
C PRO A 158 9.98 -1.27 17.90
N GLU A 159 10.17 -0.21 18.67
CA GLU A 159 9.71 -0.12 20.04
C GLU A 159 8.19 0.13 20.05
N VAL A 160 7.45 -0.68 20.82
CA VAL A 160 5.99 -0.68 20.80
C VAL A 160 5.43 -0.16 22.10
N ARG A 161 4.44 0.71 22.03
CA ARG A 161 3.65 1.23 23.15
C ARG A 161 2.28 0.55 23.14
N PHE A 162 1.76 0.18 24.30
CA PHE A 162 0.42 -0.41 24.45
C PHE A 162 -0.51 0.51 25.22
N SER A 163 -1.70 0.76 24.71
CA SER A 163 -2.76 1.51 25.36
C SER A 163 -4.13 1.09 24.85
N GLU A 164 -5.09 0.83 25.72
CA GLU A 164 -6.51 0.60 25.39
C GLU A 164 -6.77 -0.44 24.27
N ASN A 165 -6.08 -1.59 24.34
CA ASN A 165 -6.12 -2.64 23.33
C ASN A 165 -5.44 -2.29 21.98
N HIS A 166 -4.69 -1.22 21.92
CA HIS A 166 -3.91 -0.83 20.75
C HIS A 166 -2.42 -0.91 21.05
N TYR A 167 -1.67 -1.37 20.07
CA TYR A 167 -0.22 -1.30 20.03
C TYR A 167 0.19 -0.24 19.01
N TYR A 168 1.02 0.71 19.44
CA TYR A 168 1.49 1.83 18.62
C TYR A 168 3.00 1.76 18.46
N PHE A 169 3.47 2.06 17.27
CA PHE A 169 4.90 2.26 17.03
C PHE A 169 5.13 3.27 15.92
N ASP A 170 6.27 3.93 16.00
CA ASP A 170 6.68 4.89 14.98
C ASP A 170 7.42 4.14 13.86
N LEU A 171 7.05 4.41 12.61
CA LEU A 171 7.66 3.83 11.42
C LEU A 171 8.09 4.96 10.48
N GLU A 172 9.38 5.06 10.23
CA GLU A 172 9.90 5.92 9.17
C GLU A 172 9.69 5.24 7.81
N ILE A 173 8.95 5.91 6.92
CA ILE A 173 8.81 5.48 5.52
C ILE A 173 10.14 5.75 4.81
N PRO A 174 10.80 4.74 4.21
CA PRO A 174 12.10 4.97 3.60
C PRO A 174 12.04 6.09 2.55
N ALA A 175 12.93 7.08 2.67
CA ALA A 175 12.94 8.29 1.81
C ALA A 175 13.06 8.00 0.31
N GLY A 176 13.57 6.83 -0.07
CA GLY A 176 13.67 6.40 -1.47
C GLY A 176 12.44 5.64 -1.98
N ARG A 177 11.39 5.42 -1.16
CA ARG A 177 10.17 4.74 -1.60
C ARG A 177 9.27 5.69 -2.38
N ARG A 178 8.56 5.13 -3.35
CA ARG A 178 7.60 5.88 -4.17
C ARG A 178 6.53 4.98 -4.77
N GLY A 179 5.41 5.59 -5.11
CA GLY A 179 4.30 4.91 -5.75
C GLY A 179 3.64 3.87 -4.82
N ARG A 180 2.98 2.89 -5.42
CA ARG A 180 2.32 1.85 -4.63
C ARG A 180 3.33 0.93 -3.98
N GLN A 181 3.17 0.75 -2.68
CA GLN A 181 3.98 -0.10 -1.82
C GLN A 181 3.07 -0.93 -0.92
N VAL A 182 3.61 -1.98 -0.32
CA VAL A 182 2.91 -2.80 0.67
C VAL A 182 3.74 -2.89 1.94
N LEU A 183 3.13 -2.50 3.05
CA LEU A 183 3.64 -2.72 4.39
C LEU A 183 3.18 -4.09 4.88
N TRP A 184 4.09 -4.89 5.39
CA TRP A 184 3.80 -6.18 6.00
C TRP A 184 4.37 -6.24 7.41
N VAL A 185 3.52 -6.58 8.38
CA VAL A 185 3.86 -6.58 9.80
C VAL A 185 3.55 -7.94 10.40
N ALA A 186 4.50 -8.48 11.16
CA ALA A 186 4.34 -9.67 11.98
C ALA A 186 4.32 -9.30 13.46
N TRP A 187 3.21 -9.57 14.15
CA TRP A 187 3.11 -9.54 15.61
C TRP A 187 3.26 -10.95 16.14
N GLN A 188 4.45 -11.27 16.64
CA GLN A 188 4.84 -12.60 17.09
C GLN A 188 4.79 -12.68 18.62
N ARG A 189 3.99 -13.59 19.15
CA ARG A 189 3.94 -13.88 20.58
C ARG A 189 5.18 -14.63 21.02
N ASP A 190 5.74 -14.23 22.18
CA ASP A 190 6.83 -14.92 22.85
C ASP A 190 6.27 -15.88 23.92
N ASP A 191 5.68 -16.97 23.45
CA ASP A 191 5.17 -18.05 24.28
C ASP A 191 5.35 -19.41 23.58
N PRO A 192 5.15 -20.54 24.28
CA PRO A 192 5.38 -21.87 23.70
C PRO A 192 4.52 -22.20 22.46
N VAL A 193 3.40 -21.51 22.25
CA VAL A 193 2.54 -21.66 21.06
C VAL A 193 3.14 -20.95 19.87
N GLY A 194 3.78 -19.80 20.10
CA GLY A 194 4.44 -18.97 19.11
C GLY A 194 3.47 -18.50 18.03
N GLU A 195 2.27 -18.07 18.43
CA GLU A 195 1.32 -17.55 17.48
C GLU A 195 1.80 -16.21 16.94
N VAL A 196 1.75 -16.03 15.61
CA VAL A 196 2.08 -14.79 14.93
C VAL A 196 0.89 -14.32 14.11
N PHE A 197 0.63 -13.01 14.13
CA PHE A 197 -0.41 -12.36 13.33
C PHE A 197 0.24 -11.54 12.24
N PHE A 198 -0.27 -11.68 11.02
CA PHE A 198 0.23 -10.99 9.85
C PHE A 198 -0.75 -9.90 9.42
N SER A 199 -0.24 -8.72 9.18
CA SER A 199 -1.00 -7.61 8.63
C SER A 199 -0.36 -7.10 7.36
N THR A 200 -1.17 -6.92 6.32
CA THR A 200 -0.73 -6.44 5.00
C THR A 200 -1.51 -5.19 4.66
N SER A 201 -0.84 -4.06 4.52
CA SER A 201 -1.45 -2.75 4.24
C SER A 201 -0.89 -2.16 2.96
N ASP A 202 -1.77 -1.77 2.04
CA ASP A 202 -1.37 -1.07 0.82
C ASP A 202 -1.14 0.41 1.12
N LEU A 203 -0.03 0.93 0.63
CA LEU A 203 0.38 2.32 0.76
C LEU A 203 0.47 2.96 -0.62
N LEU A 204 0.14 4.24 -0.70
CA LEU A 204 0.55 5.13 -1.78
C LEU A 204 1.61 6.05 -1.19
N VAL A 205 2.88 5.78 -1.53
CA VAL A 205 4.00 6.59 -1.05
C VAL A 205 4.22 7.73 -2.03
N THR A 206 3.91 8.94 -1.56
CA THR A 206 4.17 10.19 -2.27
C THR A 206 5.60 10.66 -1.98
N SER A 207 6.16 11.51 -2.84
CA SER A 207 7.44 12.15 -2.51
C SER A 207 7.23 12.98 -1.25
N GLY A 208 8.05 12.77 -0.22
CA GLY A 208 8.03 13.59 1.01
C GLY A 208 8.57 15.01 0.77
N GLU A 209 9.06 15.28 -0.41
CA GLU A 209 9.39 16.62 -0.88
C GLU A 209 8.12 17.28 -1.42
N VAL A 210 7.99 18.58 -1.19
CA VAL A 210 6.93 19.40 -1.78
C VAL A 210 6.92 19.09 -3.27
N SER A 211 5.81 18.55 -3.78
CA SER A 211 5.60 18.30 -5.20
C SER A 211 6.09 19.53 -5.95
N GLY A 212 7.03 19.33 -6.87
CA GLY A 212 7.55 20.45 -7.64
C GLY A 212 6.39 21.16 -8.32
N LEU A 213 6.38 22.49 -8.32
CA LEU A 213 5.33 23.28 -8.95
C LEU A 213 5.31 22.98 -10.45
N PHE A 214 4.12 22.78 -10.99
CA PHE A 214 3.92 22.54 -12.42
C PHE A 214 2.63 23.20 -12.93
N ILE A 215 2.46 23.20 -14.24
CA ILE A 215 1.19 23.53 -14.89
C ILE A 215 0.67 22.24 -15.52
N ARG A 216 -0.56 21.83 -15.19
CA ARG A 216 -1.17 20.62 -15.78
C ARG A 216 -1.31 20.78 -17.28
N ALA A 217 -0.93 19.74 -18.04
CA ALA A 217 -0.83 19.70 -19.50
C ALA A 217 0.36 20.47 -20.11
N ASP A 218 1.21 21.12 -19.34
CA ASP A 218 2.53 21.65 -19.78
C ASP A 218 3.57 20.54 -19.72
N SER A 219 3.50 19.62 -20.68
CA SER A 219 4.29 18.38 -20.65
C SER A 219 5.79 18.59 -20.94
N ASN A 220 6.13 19.69 -21.61
CA ASN A 220 7.51 20.04 -21.92
C ASN A 220 8.14 20.97 -20.87
N GLY A 221 7.34 21.56 -19.96
CA GLY A 221 7.78 22.39 -18.85
C GLY A 221 8.26 23.79 -19.26
N ASP A 222 7.76 24.33 -20.37
CA ASP A 222 8.16 25.65 -20.87
C ASP A 222 7.30 26.80 -20.31
N GLY A 223 6.26 26.49 -19.53
CA GLY A 223 5.36 27.44 -18.89
C GLY A 223 4.14 27.83 -19.74
N THR A 224 3.93 27.16 -20.87
CA THR A 224 2.83 27.44 -21.79
C THR A 224 2.18 26.15 -22.25
N VAL A 225 0.87 26.04 -22.18
CA VAL A 225 0.16 24.88 -22.74
C VAL A 225 -0.19 25.13 -24.20
N ASP A 226 0.52 24.50 -25.12
CA ASP A 226 0.33 24.63 -26.58
C ASP A 226 0.46 23.28 -27.31
N ILE A 227 0.63 23.31 -28.64
CA ILE A 227 0.71 22.09 -29.45
C ILE A 227 1.95 21.25 -29.16
N SER A 228 3.01 21.83 -28.60
CA SER A 228 4.25 21.10 -28.27
C SER A 228 4.04 20.11 -27.15
N ASP A 229 3.08 20.35 -26.21
CA ASP A 229 2.81 19.53 -25.05
C ASP A 229 2.22 18.17 -25.39
N PRO A 230 1.13 18.07 -26.14
CA PRO A 230 0.61 16.76 -26.53
C PRO A 230 1.60 16.01 -27.45
N VAL A 231 2.47 16.70 -28.18
CA VAL A 231 3.60 16.05 -28.91
C VAL A 231 4.61 15.48 -27.95
N GLN A 232 4.99 16.21 -26.89
CA GLN A 232 5.88 15.71 -25.85
C GLN A 232 5.27 14.52 -25.10
N SER A 233 3.98 14.58 -24.75
CA SER A 233 3.25 13.46 -24.12
C SER A 233 3.26 12.21 -25.00
N LEU A 234 3.00 12.34 -26.31
CA LEU A 234 3.08 11.22 -27.25
C LEU A 234 4.51 10.66 -27.37
N GLN A 235 5.53 11.52 -27.35
CA GLN A 235 6.92 11.06 -27.36
C GLN A 235 7.26 10.28 -26.09
N ALA A 236 6.80 10.75 -24.92
CA ALA A 236 7.00 10.08 -23.64
C ALA A 236 6.32 8.69 -23.60
N LEU A 237 5.14 8.57 -24.20
CA LEU A 237 4.37 7.31 -24.25
C LEU A 237 4.97 6.28 -25.22
N PHE A 238 5.43 6.70 -26.40
CA PHE A 238 5.74 5.77 -27.50
C PHE A 238 7.22 5.68 -27.88
N VAL A 239 8.05 6.62 -27.46
CA VAL A 239 9.46 6.63 -27.84
C VAL A 239 10.37 6.40 -26.63
N ALA A 240 10.36 7.30 -25.68
CA ALA A 240 11.06 7.19 -24.39
C ALA A 240 10.61 8.32 -23.47
N ARG A 241 10.58 8.09 -22.15
CA ARG A 241 10.34 9.15 -21.15
C ARG A 241 11.51 10.16 -21.02
N ALA A 242 12.44 10.18 -21.97
CA ALA A 242 13.58 11.12 -21.95
C ALA A 242 13.09 12.57 -22.08
N GLY A 243 13.50 13.42 -21.13
CA GLY A 243 13.17 14.85 -21.13
C GLY A 243 11.86 15.21 -20.38
N VAL A 244 11.21 14.26 -19.75
CA VAL A 244 10.07 14.54 -18.87
C VAL A 244 10.58 14.85 -17.47
N SER A 245 10.38 16.09 -17.02
CA SER A 245 10.76 16.56 -15.67
C SER A 245 9.65 16.42 -14.64
N CYS A 246 8.40 16.28 -15.09
CA CYS A 246 7.23 16.21 -14.26
C CYS A 246 6.18 15.29 -14.91
N VAL A 247 5.94 14.12 -14.32
CA VAL A 247 5.00 13.14 -14.88
C VAL A 247 3.56 13.58 -14.67
N SER A 248 3.26 14.25 -13.55
CA SER A 248 1.92 14.81 -13.27
C SER A 248 1.46 15.85 -14.30
N ALA A 249 2.41 16.55 -14.95
CA ALA A 249 2.06 17.47 -16.04
C ALA A 249 1.55 16.76 -17.30
N LEU A 250 1.89 15.47 -17.49
CA LEU A 250 1.41 14.66 -18.61
C LEU A 250 -0.01 14.14 -18.41
N ASP A 251 -0.46 13.98 -17.14
CA ASP A 251 -1.83 13.60 -16.79
C ASP A 251 -2.76 14.80 -16.95
N ALA A 252 -3.11 15.10 -18.18
CA ALA A 252 -3.84 16.31 -18.53
C ALA A 252 -5.33 16.25 -18.13
N ASN A 253 -5.91 15.06 -18.07
CA ASN A 253 -7.31 14.83 -17.70
C ASN A 253 -7.51 14.55 -16.20
N ASP A 254 -6.39 14.41 -15.43
CA ASP A 254 -6.38 14.20 -13.98
C ASP A 254 -7.10 12.92 -13.54
N ASP A 255 -6.88 11.82 -14.29
CA ASP A 255 -7.47 10.52 -13.96
C ASP A 255 -6.49 9.56 -13.24
N GLY A 256 -5.25 9.99 -13.01
CA GLY A 256 -4.19 9.25 -12.34
C GLY A 256 -3.44 8.28 -13.25
N VAL A 257 -3.69 8.30 -14.57
CA VAL A 257 -3.05 7.40 -15.53
C VAL A 257 -2.52 8.19 -16.72
N VAL A 258 -1.22 8.19 -16.92
CA VAL A 258 -0.63 8.81 -18.13
C VAL A 258 -0.74 7.86 -19.31
N ASP A 259 -1.70 8.13 -20.19
CA ASP A 259 -1.96 7.33 -21.38
C ASP A 259 -2.33 8.20 -22.61
N LEU A 260 -2.88 7.58 -23.66
CA LEU A 260 -3.24 8.29 -24.90
C LEU A 260 -4.40 9.29 -24.68
N SER A 261 -5.20 9.16 -23.63
CA SER A 261 -6.31 10.07 -23.35
C SER A 261 -5.83 11.49 -23.03
N ASP A 262 -4.64 11.65 -22.42
CA ASP A 262 -4.09 12.94 -22.01
C ASP A 262 -3.72 13.86 -23.17
N PRO A 263 -2.86 13.43 -24.13
CA PRO A 263 -2.61 14.26 -25.28
C PRO A 263 -3.86 14.54 -26.13
N ILE A 264 -4.84 13.60 -26.17
CA ILE A 264 -6.13 13.84 -26.83
C ILE A 264 -6.91 14.91 -26.07
N TYR A 265 -6.94 14.85 -24.74
CA TYR A 265 -7.59 15.86 -23.89
C TYR A 265 -7.00 17.24 -24.12
N THR A 266 -5.67 17.37 -24.10
CA THR A 266 -4.95 18.63 -24.36
C THR A 266 -5.28 19.16 -25.77
N LEU A 267 -5.26 18.31 -26.81
CA LEU A 267 -5.64 18.72 -28.18
C LEU A 267 -7.09 19.16 -28.27
N ALA A 268 -8.01 18.47 -27.59
CA ALA A 268 -9.43 18.88 -27.58
C ALA A 268 -9.60 20.24 -26.90
N PHE A 269 -8.91 20.50 -25.79
CA PHE A 269 -8.90 21.81 -25.16
C PHE A 269 -8.38 22.91 -26.09
N LEU A 270 -7.22 22.68 -26.73
CA LEU A 270 -6.57 23.69 -27.57
C LEU A 270 -7.35 24.04 -28.84
N PHE A 271 -7.99 23.04 -29.49
CA PHE A 271 -8.49 23.19 -30.84
C PHE A 271 -10.00 22.93 -31.02
N GLN A 272 -10.67 22.33 -30.04
CA GLN A 272 -12.07 21.94 -30.18
C GLN A 272 -12.98 22.59 -29.12
N GLY A 273 -12.45 23.47 -28.25
CA GLY A 273 -13.19 24.06 -27.16
C GLY A 273 -13.57 23.06 -26.08
N GLY A 274 -12.74 22.03 -25.89
CA GLY A 274 -12.87 21.04 -24.83
C GLY A 274 -12.68 21.65 -23.44
N THR A 275 -12.91 20.85 -22.41
CA THR A 275 -12.72 21.26 -21.02
C THR A 275 -11.27 21.64 -20.76
N ALA A 276 -11.04 22.73 -20.04
CA ALA A 276 -9.69 23.12 -19.62
C ALA A 276 -9.11 22.07 -18.63
N PRO A 277 -7.79 21.88 -18.60
CA PRO A 277 -7.14 21.05 -17.58
C PRO A 277 -7.55 21.47 -16.16
N GLY A 278 -7.59 20.49 -15.25
CA GLY A 278 -7.80 20.76 -13.82
C GLY A 278 -6.63 21.51 -13.19
N ALA A 279 -6.75 21.88 -11.92
CA ALA A 279 -5.62 22.47 -11.20
C ALA A 279 -4.44 21.48 -11.12
N PRO A 280 -3.18 21.98 -11.15
CA PRO A 280 -2.79 23.38 -11.31
C PRO A 280 -2.77 23.81 -12.79
N PHE A 281 -3.73 24.60 -13.18
CA PHE A 281 -3.87 25.23 -14.51
C PHE A 281 -4.73 26.49 -14.37
N PRO A 282 -4.45 27.60 -15.02
CA PRO A 282 -3.37 27.86 -15.98
C PRO A 282 -2.07 28.36 -15.34
N ALA A 283 -1.96 28.31 -14.03
CA ALA A 283 -0.78 28.81 -13.29
C ALA A 283 -0.10 27.67 -12.55
N CYS A 284 1.18 27.85 -12.29
CA CYS A 284 1.95 26.92 -11.47
C CYS A 284 1.32 26.69 -10.11
N GLY A 285 1.32 25.43 -9.68
CA GLY A 285 0.83 25.01 -8.38
C GLY A 285 1.23 23.59 -8.04
N GLU A 286 0.91 23.19 -6.81
CA GLU A 286 0.98 21.79 -6.37
C GLU A 286 -0.21 21.00 -6.93
N ASP A 287 -0.06 19.70 -7.09
CA ASP A 287 -1.18 18.84 -7.47
C ASP A 287 -2.20 18.79 -6.31
N PRO A 288 -3.46 19.24 -6.50
CA PRO A 288 -4.47 19.16 -5.45
C PRO A 288 -5.12 17.79 -5.32
N THR A 289 -4.79 16.85 -6.22
CA THR A 289 -5.38 15.51 -6.26
C THR A 289 -4.35 14.46 -5.93
N ASP A 290 -4.77 13.43 -5.17
CA ASP A 290 -3.93 12.27 -4.81
C ASP A 290 -3.82 11.25 -5.96
N ALA A 291 -4.31 11.59 -7.15
CA ALA A 291 -4.37 10.69 -8.29
C ALA A 291 -3.10 10.67 -9.16
N ALA A 292 -2.10 11.49 -8.82
CA ALA A 292 -0.90 11.65 -9.64
C ALA A 292 -0.10 10.33 -9.75
N PRO A 293 0.26 9.92 -10.98
CA PRO A 293 1.01 8.69 -11.19
C PRO A 293 2.46 8.75 -10.70
N GLU A 294 3.08 9.92 -10.69
CA GLU A 294 4.41 10.22 -10.13
C GLU A 294 4.54 11.74 -9.96
N ASP A 295 5.00 12.17 -8.79
CA ASP A 295 5.21 13.61 -8.52
C ASP A 295 6.32 14.23 -9.37
N CYS A 296 6.28 15.56 -9.48
CA CYS A 296 7.37 16.30 -10.05
C CYS A 296 8.53 16.36 -9.05
N GLU A 297 9.67 15.75 -9.36
CA GLU A 297 10.85 15.76 -8.48
C GLU A 297 11.41 17.17 -8.26
N VAL A 298 11.18 18.08 -9.21
CA VAL A 298 11.54 19.50 -9.16
C VAL A 298 10.49 20.34 -9.86
N SER A 299 10.32 21.59 -9.44
CA SER A 299 9.44 22.52 -10.15
C SER A 299 9.83 22.63 -11.63
N GLN A 300 8.83 22.69 -12.51
CA GLN A 300 9.09 22.92 -13.93
C GLN A 300 9.78 24.28 -14.15
N ALA A 301 10.58 24.37 -15.22
CA ALA A 301 11.36 25.58 -15.52
C ALA A 301 10.49 26.82 -15.72
N GLY A 302 9.21 26.64 -16.13
CA GLY A 302 8.22 27.70 -16.25
C GLY A 302 7.55 28.08 -14.91
N CYS A 303 7.83 27.30 -13.87
CA CYS A 303 7.39 27.54 -12.50
C CYS A 303 8.53 28.01 -11.60
#